data_d263ad688753f4f2edbb9c8731477b4f
#
_entry.id   d263ad688753f4f2edbb9c8731477b4f
#
_cell.length_a   1.000
_cell.length_b   1.000
_cell.length_c   1.000
_cell.angle_alpha   90.00
_cell.angle_beta   90.00
_cell.angle_gamma   90.00
#
_symmetry.space_group_name_H-M   'P 1'
#
loop_
_entity.id
_entity.type
_entity.pdbx_description
1 polymer ?
#
loop_
_entity_poly.entity_id
_entity_poly.type
_entity_poly.pdbx_seq_one_letter_code
_entity_poly.pdbx_strand_id
1 'polypeptide(L)'
;MGSEMCIRDSYHIALDMAEEASKGDAKIGTTKNGIGPCYADKVNRIGIRICDLYDMETFKQKLAYNVEFKNKMLTKVYDAEPVNYDEILADYIKYAEALKPYVTDTNNAVLKAIKEDKKVLFEGAQATMLDLDHGTYPFVTSSHPIAGGASTGAGVGPNYLKNIFGVVKAYATRVGAGPFPTEQLNEIGEELRTLGHEFGTVTGRPRRTGWLDLMVVKYAAGLNLSLIHISEPTRP
;
A
#
# COMPACT_ATOMS: atom_id res chain seq x y z
N MET A 1 7.07 -3.38 14.62
CA MET A 1 5.88 -2.65 14.10
C MET A 1 5.82 -1.31 14.79
N GLY A 2 5.61 -0.24 14.03
CA GLY A 2 5.56 1.12 14.58
C GLY A 2 4.28 1.38 15.37
N SER A 3 4.43 1.89 16.56
CA SER A 3 3.29 2.27 17.43
C SER A 3 2.42 3.37 16.83
N GLU A 4 2.99 4.19 15.95
CA GLU A 4 2.34 5.29 15.23
C GLU A 4 1.58 4.87 13.97
N MET A 5 1.71 3.63 13.52
CA MET A 5 1.01 3.12 12.33
C MET A 5 -0.50 3.03 12.57
N CYS A 6 -1.29 3.40 11.57
CA CYS A 6 -2.74 3.19 11.61
C CYS A 6 -3.10 1.74 11.33
N ILE A 7 -4.10 1.24 12.02
CA ILE A 7 -4.69 -0.08 11.74
C ILE A 7 -5.58 0.00 10.49
N ARG A 8 -5.62 -1.10 9.75
CA ARG A 8 -6.60 -1.34 8.68
C ARG A 8 -7.61 -2.36 9.18
N ASP A 9 -8.87 -2.02 9.15
CA ASP A 9 -9.95 -2.78 9.75
C ASP A 9 -10.94 -3.33 8.71
N SER A 10 -11.88 -4.16 9.15
CA SER A 10 -12.96 -4.72 8.34
C SER A 10 -13.86 -3.66 7.71
N TYR A 11 -14.14 -2.56 8.40
CA TYR A 11 -14.92 -1.46 7.81
C TYR A 11 -14.18 -0.75 6.67
N HIS A 12 -12.85 -0.71 6.67
CA HIS A 12 -12.08 -0.22 5.52
C HIS A 12 -12.23 -1.15 4.32
N ILE A 13 -12.22 -2.47 4.55
CA ILE A 13 -12.43 -3.49 3.50
C ILE A 13 -13.85 -3.36 2.94
N ALA A 14 -14.84 -3.27 3.80
CA ALA A 14 -16.24 -3.11 3.40
C ALA A 14 -16.45 -1.86 2.55
N LEU A 15 -15.85 -0.72 2.94
CA LEU A 15 -15.91 0.52 2.17
C LEU A 15 -15.21 0.39 0.81
N ASP A 16 -13.99 -0.17 0.74
CA ASP A 16 -13.26 -0.36 -0.53
C ASP A 16 -14.08 -1.21 -1.50
N MET A 17 -14.71 -2.27 -1.00
CA MET A 17 -15.60 -3.11 -1.81
C MET A 17 -16.85 -2.37 -2.29
N ALA A 18 -17.50 -1.61 -1.42
CA ALA A 18 -18.70 -0.85 -1.73
C ALA A 18 -18.43 0.30 -2.72
N GLU A 19 -17.35 1.04 -2.50
CA GLU A 19 -16.89 2.11 -3.41
C GLU A 19 -16.56 1.57 -4.81
N GLU A 20 -15.80 0.48 -4.90
CA GLU A 20 -15.49 -0.14 -6.20
C GLU A 20 -16.76 -0.66 -6.88
N ALA A 21 -17.70 -1.25 -6.13
CA ALA A 21 -18.97 -1.72 -6.70
C ALA A 21 -19.80 -0.56 -7.27
N SER A 22 -19.83 0.59 -6.59
CA SER A 22 -20.61 1.75 -6.98
C SER A 22 -20.11 2.45 -8.26
N LYS A 23 -18.82 2.28 -8.61
CA LYS A 23 -18.19 2.94 -9.77
C LYS A 23 -18.53 2.33 -11.13
N GLY A 24 -19.19 1.19 -11.19
CA GLY A 24 -19.55 0.52 -12.45
C GLY A 24 -18.33 0.33 -13.36
N ASP A 25 -18.36 0.90 -14.55
CA ASP A 25 -17.26 0.82 -15.53
C ASP A 25 -16.05 1.73 -15.19
N ALA A 26 -16.21 2.68 -14.27
CA ALA A 26 -15.14 3.58 -13.83
C ALA A 26 -14.28 2.99 -12.70
N LYS A 27 -14.33 1.67 -12.48
CA LYS A 27 -13.54 0.98 -11.47
C LYS A 27 -12.03 1.22 -11.66
N ILE A 28 -11.35 1.50 -10.57
CA ILE A 28 -9.88 1.61 -10.55
C ILE A 28 -9.24 0.20 -10.59
N GLY A 29 -9.94 -0.80 -10.09
CA GLY A 29 -9.47 -2.17 -9.97
C GLY A 29 -8.64 -2.38 -8.71
N THR A 30 -9.09 -1.86 -7.57
CA THR A 30 -8.43 -2.02 -6.26
C THR A 30 -8.29 -3.49 -5.89
N THR A 31 -7.42 -3.77 -4.92
CA THR A 31 -7.28 -5.13 -4.36
C THR A 31 -8.41 -5.49 -3.40
N LYS A 32 -9.33 -4.56 -3.13
CA LYS A 32 -10.43 -4.68 -2.16
C LYS A 32 -9.94 -5.01 -0.73
N ASN A 33 -8.77 -4.51 -0.38
CA ASN A 33 -8.15 -4.72 0.92
C ASN A 33 -8.30 -3.54 1.88
N GLY A 34 -9.08 -2.52 1.52
CA GLY A 34 -9.33 -1.37 2.38
C GLY A 34 -8.16 -0.40 2.56
N ILE A 35 -7.17 -0.43 1.67
CA ILE A 35 -5.97 0.41 1.78
C ILE A 35 -6.33 1.89 1.56
N GLY A 36 -7.08 2.22 0.51
CA GLY A 36 -7.54 3.58 0.23
C GLY A 36 -8.31 4.19 1.40
N PRO A 37 -9.39 3.56 1.86
CA PRO A 37 -10.15 4.03 3.03
C PRO A 37 -9.32 4.18 4.31
N CYS A 38 -8.35 3.29 4.57
CA CYS A 38 -7.46 3.41 5.72
C CYS A 38 -6.54 4.64 5.62
N TYR A 39 -5.99 4.94 4.44
CA TYR A 39 -5.22 6.16 4.21
C TYR A 39 -6.10 7.42 4.29
N ALA A 40 -7.34 7.37 3.80
CA ALA A 40 -8.29 8.47 3.95
C ALA A 40 -8.55 8.79 5.43
N ASP A 41 -8.77 7.79 6.26
CA ASP A 41 -8.94 7.97 7.70
C ASP A 41 -7.70 8.53 8.39
N LYS A 42 -6.50 8.12 7.97
CA LYS A 42 -5.24 8.69 8.45
C LYS A 42 -5.16 10.19 8.15
N VAL A 43 -5.47 10.60 6.92
CA VAL A 43 -5.42 12.00 6.47
C VAL A 43 -6.54 12.82 7.14
N ASN A 44 -7.73 12.26 7.31
CA ASN A 44 -8.83 12.84 8.07
C ASN A 44 -8.57 12.90 9.57
N ARG A 45 -7.51 12.29 10.06
CA ARG A 45 -7.10 12.26 11.47
C ARG A 45 -8.08 11.54 12.41
N ILE A 46 -8.84 10.59 11.87
CA ILE A 46 -9.74 9.71 12.61
C ILE A 46 -9.21 8.27 12.69
N GLY A 47 -8.08 8.00 12.05
CA GLY A 47 -7.45 6.68 12.07
C GLY A 47 -7.06 6.23 13.49
N ILE A 48 -7.25 4.96 13.78
CA ILE A 48 -6.82 4.31 15.01
C ILE A 48 -5.38 3.85 14.84
N ARG A 49 -4.51 4.20 15.78
CA ARG A 49 -3.09 3.81 15.75
C ARG A 49 -2.84 2.53 16.53
N ILE A 50 -1.74 1.86 16.24
CA ILE A 50 -1.32 0.66 17.00
C ILE A 50 -1.17 0.97 18.49
N CYS A 51 -0.64 2.14 18.87
CA CYS A 51 -0.53 2.54 20.26
C CYS A 51 -1.89 2.66 20.96
N ASP A 52 -2.94 3.05 20.26
CA ASP A 52 -4.28 3.17 20.84
C ASP A 52 -4.83 1.83 21.31
N LEU A 53 -4.39 0.69 20.73
CA LEU A 53 -4.81 -0.64 21.14
C LEU A 53 -4.41 -0.99 22.59
N TYR A 54 -3.44 -0.27 23.16
CA TYR A 54 -2.94 -0.49 24.52
C TYR A 54 -3.52 0.48 25.53
N ASP A 55 -4.39 1.39 25.09
CA ASP A 55 -5.31 2.17 25.92
C ASP A 55 -6.73 1.79 25.53
N MET A 56 -7.29 0.83 26.28
CA MET A 56 -8.56 0.20 25.92
C MET A 56 -9.74 1.19 25.91
N GLU A 57 -9.70 2.23 26.74
CA GLU A 57 -10.75 3.24 26.75
C GLU A 57 -10.68 4.12 25.49
N THR A 58 -9.50 4.64 25.17
CA THR A 58 -9.26 5.39 23.93
C THR A 58 -9.59 4.56 22.69
N PHE A 59 -9.20 3.29 22.66
CA PHE A 59 -9.49 2.39 21.54
C PHE A 59 -10.99 2.22 21.33
N LYS A 60 -11.75 1.88 22.40
CA LYS A 60 -13.21 1.71 22.34
C LYS A 60 -13.92 2.96 21.85
N GLN A 61 -13.53 4.13 22.32
CA GLN A 61 -14.13 5.40 21.92
C GLN A 61 -13.89 5.68 20.44
N LYS A 62 -12.65 5.55 19.96
CA LYS A 62 -12.29 5.74 18.54
C LYS A 62 -13.00 4.71 17.65
N LEU A 63 -13.02 3.45 18.05
CA LEU A 63 -13.67 2.39 17.30
C LEU A 63 -15.18 2.63 17.18
N ALA A 64 -15.86 2.98 18.28
CA ALA A 64 -17.28 3.27 18.27
C ALA A 64 -17.62 4.41 17.31
N TYR A 65 -16.88 5.52 17.37
CA TYR A 65 -17.03 6.63 16.45
C TYR A 65 -16.85 6.23 14.98
N ASN A 66 -15.77 5.49 14.69
CA ASN A 66 -15.48 5.08 13.32
C ASN A 66 -16.53 4.10 12.79
N VAL A 67 -16.90 3.08 13.56
CA VAL A 67 -17.91 2.11 13.13
C VAL A 67 -19.26 2.78 12.89
N GLU A 68 -19.71 3.67 13.77
CA GLU A 68 -20.96 4.42 13.58
C GLU A 68 -20.90 5.25 12.29
N PHE A 69 -19.82 5.99 12.09
CA PHE A 69 -19.65 6.85 10.91
C PHE A 69 -19.59 6.03 9.62
N LYS A 70 -18.79 4.95 9.60
CA LYS A 70 -18.63 4.10 8.42
C LYS A 70 -19.91 3.30 8.11
N ASN A 71 -20.64 2.85 9.11
CA ASN A 71 -21.92 2.18 8.91
C ASN A 71 -22.97 3.13 8.30
N LYS A 72 -22.95 4.43 8.64
CA LYS A 72 -23.79 5.41 7.94
C LYS A 72 -23.43 5.52 6.46
N MET A 73 -22.13 5.47 6.11
CA MET A 73 -21.70 5.47 4.71
C MET A 73 -22.11 4.19 4.00
N LEU A 74 -21.83 3.03 4.60
CA LEU A 74 -22.17 1.72 4.03
C LEU A 74 -23.67 1.62 3.73
N THR A 75 -24.52 1.91 4.72
CA THR A 75 -25.96 1.68 4.60
C THR A 75 -26.71 2.77 3.81
N LYS A 76 -26.30 4.05 3.93
CA LYS A 76 -27.06 5.16 3.33
C LYS A 76 -26.50 5.65 2.02
N VAL A 77 -25.22 5.41 1.73
CA VAL A 77 -24.60 5.87 0.49
C VAL A 77 -24.43 4.70 -0.49
N TYR A 78 -24.02 3.54 0.04
CA TYR A 78 -23.66 2.38 -0.82
C TYR A 78 -24.67 1.26 -0.81
N ASP A 79 -25.74 1.35 0.02
CA ASP A 79 -26.73 0.26 0.20
C ASP A 79 -26.06 -1.10 0.52
N ALA A 80 -25.05 -1.05 1.38
CA ALA A 80 -24.23 -2.18 1.80
C ALA A 80 -24.48 -2.54 3.26
N GLU A 81 -24.14 -3.76 3.65
CA GLU A 81 -24.31 -4.24 5.01
C GLU A 81 -23.38 -3.52 6.00
N PRO A 82 -23.89 -3.18 7.20
CA PRO A 82 -23.07 -2.59 8.24
C PRO A 82 -22.09 -3.60 8.83
N VAL A 83 -20.97 -3.13 9.38
CA VAL A 83 -20.05 -3.95 10.16
C VAL A 83 -20.44 -3.96 11.65
N ASN A 84 -20.08 -5.04 12.35
CA ASN A 84 -20.41 -5.23 13.77
C ASN A 84 -19.27 -4.72 14.67
N TYR A 85 -19.59 -3.78 15.55
CA TYR A 85 -18.64 -3.21 16.52
C TYR A 85 -18.07 -4.24 17.49
N ASP A 86 -18.91 -5.12 18.05
CA ASP A 86 -18.48 -6.06 19.09
C ASP A 86 -17.55 -7.13 18.53
N GLU A 87 -17.78 -7.58 17.31
CA GLU A 87 -16.90 -8.52 16.61
C GLU A 87 -15.53 -7.90 16.38
N ILE A 88 -15.50 -6.68 15.87
CA ILE A 88 -14.24 -5.94 15.62
C ILE A 88 -13.48 -5.74 16.94
N LEU A 89 -14.16 -5.28 17.97
CA LEU A 89 -13.56 -5.07 19.29
C LEU A 89 -12.95 -6.37 19.84
N ALA A 90 -13.70 -7.48 19.78
CA ALA A 90 -13.23 -8.78 20.28
C ALA A 90 -11.98 -9.28 19.54
N ASP A 91 -11.92 -9.08 18.24
CA ASP A 91 -10.75 -9.48 17.43
C ASP A 91 -9.54 -8.60 17.72
N TYR A 92 -9.72 -7.29 17.82
CA TYR A 92 -8.60 -6.39 18.10
C TYR A 92 -8.03 -6.53 19.51
N ILE A 93 -8.82 -6.95 20.51
CA ILE A 93 -8.31 -7.34 21.83
C ILE A 93 -7.31 -8.50 21.69
N LYS A 94 -7.66 -9.54 20.91
CA LYS A 94 -6.75 -10.68 20.64
C LYS A 94 -5.52 -10.24 19.86
N TYR A 95 -5.70 -9.40 18.84
CA TYR A 95 -4.58 -8.89 18.03
C TYR A 95 -3.64 -8.01 18.83
N ALA A 96 -4.15 -7.17 19.72
CA ALA A 96 -3.34 -6.34 20.62
C ALA A 96 -2.41 -7.18 21.49
N GLU A 97 -2.95 -8.24 22.12
CA GLU A 97 -2.13 -9.16 22.94
C GLU A 97 -1.06 -9.89 22.09
N ALA A 98 -1.44 -10.39 20.91
CA ALA A 98 -0.51 -11.09 20.04
C ALA A 98 0.60 -10.18 19.48
N LEU A 99 0.28 -8.91 19.21
CA LEU A 99 1.21 -7.95 18.62
C LEU A 99 2.11 -7.27 19.66
N LYS A 100 1.72 -7.26 20.93
CA LYS A 100 2.42 -6.53 22.01
C LYS A 100 3.94 -6.70 22.02
N PRO A 101 4.51 -7.92 21.87
CA PRO A 101 5.95 -8.12 21.85
C PRO A 101 6.67 -7.49 20.64
N TYR A 102 5.93 -7.17 19.58
CA TYR A 102 6.46 -6.68 18.30
C TYR A 102 6.25 -5.18 18.08
N VAL A 103 5.60 -4.49 19.02
CA VAL A 103 5.30 -3.06 18.91
C VAL A 103 6.36 -2.25 19.64
N THR A 104 6.90 -1.24 18.97
CA THR A 104 7.90 -0.34 19.53
C THR A 104 7.85 1.01 18.82
N ASP A 105 8.53 2.00 19.37
CA ASP A 105 8.88 3.24 18.66
C ASP A 105 9.93 2.93 17.59
N THR A 106 9.45 2.69 16.36
CA THR A 106 10.31 2.29 15.24
C THR A 106 11.19 3.43 14.75
N ASN A 107 10.77 4.69 14.88
CA ASN A 107 11.57 5.85 14.54
C ASN A 107 12.85 5.86 15.38
N ASN A 108 12.72 5.81 16.70
CA ASN A 108 13.89 5.79 17.61
C ASN A 108 14.75 4.53 17.39
N ALA A 109 14.14 3.39 17.13
CA ALA A 109 14.87 2.14 16.87
C ALA A 109 15.74 2.24 15.60
N VAL A 110 15.20 2.78 14.51
CA VAL A 110 15.92 2.97 13.24
C VAL A 110 17.00 4.04 13.39
N LEU A 111 16.69 5.18 13.99
CA LEU A 111 17.67 6.25 14.22
C LEU A 111 18.83 5.78 15.11
N LYS A 112 18.54 4.96 16.13
CA LYS A 112 19.58 4.35 16.98
C LYS A 112 20.48 3.43 16.16
N ALA A 113 19.90 2.55 15.33
CA ALA A 113 20.66 1.65 14.47
C ALA A 113 21.60 2.43 13.52
N ILE A 114 21.11 3.52 12.92
CA ILE A 114 21.92 4.38 12.04
C ILE A 114 23.05 5.05 12.82
N LYS A 115 22.79 5.58 14.02
CA LYS A 115 23.81 6.22 14.87
C LYS A 115 24.88 5.23 15.36
N GLU A 116 24.53 3.97 15.50
CA GLU A 116 25.43 2.87 15.84
C GLU A 116 26.16 2.30 14.60
N ASP A 117 26.10 2.98 13.46
CA ASP A 117 26.71 2.60 12.18
C ASP A 117 26.28 1.21 11.67
N LYS A 118 25.07 0.79 12.03
CA LYS A 118 24.47 -0.45 11.49
C LYS A 118 24.00 -0.23 10.05
N LYS A 119 24.13 -1.27 9.25
CA LYS A 119 23.57 -1.28 7.88
C LYS A 119 22.07 -1.42 7.95
N VAL A 120 21.34 -0.40 7.50
CA VAL A 120 19.88 -0.36 7.45
C VAL A 120 19.44 -0.38 6.00
N LEU A 121 18.63 -1.37 5.62
CA LEU A 121 18.01 -1.46 4.30
C LEU A 121 16.55 -1.02 4.40
N PHE A 122 16.17 -0.05 3.58
CA PHE A 122 14.77 0.33 3.38
C PHE A 122 14.27 -0.33 2.09
N GLU A 123 13.32 -1.22 2.23
CA GLU A 123 12.69 -1.90 1.09
C GLU A 123 11.33 -1.27 0.82
N GLY A 124 11.16 -0.72 -0.38
CA GLY A 124 9.88 -0.20 -0.86
C GLY A 124 8.97 -1.33 -1.35
N ALA A 125 7.72 -0.99 -1.56
CA ALA A 125 6.72 -1.86 -2.17
C ALA A 125 6.09 -1.15 -3.38
N GLN A 126 5.28 -1.87 -4.17
CA GLN A 126 4.63 -1.39 -5.39
C GLN A 126 5.65 -0.94 -6.46
N ALA A 127 5.41 0.19 -7.12
CA ALA A 127 6.26 0.74 -8.17
C ALA A 127 6.09 2.25 -8.26
N THR A 128 7.09 2.94 -8.82
CA THR A 128 7.09 4.40 -8.99
C THR A 128 5.84 4.93 -9.68
N MET A 129 5.37 4.26 -10.73
CA MET A 129 4.17 4.69 -11.48
C MET A 129 2.86 4.47 -10.72
N LEU A 130 2.89 3.85 -9.54
CA LEU A 130 1.77 3.74 -8.62
C LEU A 130 1.82 4.77 -7.48
N ASP A 131 2.81 5.67 -7.49
CA ASP A 131 2.88 6.75 -6.49
C ASP A 131 1.65 7.66 -6.58
N LEU A 132 1.11 8.05 -5.42
CA LEU A 132 -0.12 8.84 -5.33
C LEU A 132 -0.02 10.17 -6.07
N ASP A 133 1.12 10.86 -5.98
CA ASP A 133 1.32 12.19 -6.58
C ASP A 133 2.00 12.14 -7.94
N HIS A 134 2.92 11.19 -8.13
CA HIS A 134 3.82 11.15 -9.29
C HIS A 134 3.54 9.99 -10.24
N GLY A 135 2.59 9.12 -9.90
CA GLY A 135 2.18 7.99 -10.73
C GLY A 135 1.11 8.34 -11.76
N THR A 136 0.50 7.30 -12.33
CA THR A 136 -0.57 7.41 -13.34
C THR A 136 -1.94 7.62 -12.69
N TYR A 137 -2.12 8.72 -11.98
CA TYR A 137 -3.38 9.05 -11.30
C TYR A 137 -4.57 9.04 -12.28
N PRO A 138 -5.74 8.49 -11.92
CA PRO A 138 -6.14 7.96 -10.61
C PRO A 138 -5.76 6.47 -10.38
N PHE A 139 -5.08 5.83 -11.31
CA PHE A 139 -4.71 4.41 -11.25
C PHE A 139 -3.39 4.22 -10.47
N VAL A 140 -3.42 4.59 -9.20
CA VAL A 140 -2.28 4.61 -8.28
C VAL A 140 -2.62 3.93 -6.96
N THR A 141 -1.62 3.71 -6.09
CA THR A 141 -1.84 3.35 -4.69
C THR A 141 -2.08 4.60 -3.85
N SER A 142 -2.58 4.44 -2.62
CA SER A 142 -2.83 5.55 -1.70
C SER A 142 -1.58 5.95 -0.90
N SER A 143 -0.41 5.55 -1.33
CA SER A 143 0.87 5.78 -0.64
C SER A 143 1.96 6.27 -1.59
N HIS A 144 3.15 6.55 -1.04
CA HIS A 144 4.32 6.98 -1.79
C HIS A 144 5.38 5.88 -1.84
N PRO A 145 5.37 5.00 -2.86
CA PRO A 145 6.39 3.97 -3.05
C PRO A 145 7.74 4.49 -3.58
N ILE A 146 7.82 5.78 -3.91
CA ILE A 146 9.09 6.42 -4.28
C ILE A 146 10.07 6.49 -3.11
N ALA A 147 11.36 6.68 -3.38
CA ALA A 147 12.41 6.70 -2.36
C ALA A 147 12.15 7.72 -1.23
N GLY A 148 11.55 8.88 -1.54
CA GLY A 148 11.13 9.86 -0.55
C GLY A 148 10.12 9.33 0.48
N GLY A 149 9.31 8.35 0.09
CA GLY A 149 8.37 7.67 0.99
C GLY A 149 9.04 6.88 2.10
N ALA A 150 10.28 6.43 1.93
CA ALA A 150 11.04 5.77 2.99
C ALA A 150 11.35 6.73 4.16
N SER A 151 11.65 7.99 3.85
CA SER A 151 11.89 9.02 4.87
C SER A 151 10.65 9.25 5.75
N THR A 152 9.50 9.50 5.12
CA THR A 152 8.25 9.74 5.85
C THR A 152 7.70 8.48 6.53
N GLY A 153 7.86 7.31 5.88
CA GLY A 153 7.35 6.04 6.40
C GLY A 153 8.15 5.49 7.58
N ALA A 154 9.47 5.67 7.58
CA ALA A 154 10.34 5.22 8.66
C ALA A 154 10.64 6.34 9.70
N GLY A 155 10.23 7.58 9.44
CA GLY A 155 10.49 8.72 10.32
C GLY A 155 11.97 9.09 10.42
N VAL A 156 12.71 8.96 9.32
CA VAL A 156 14.13 9.32 9.26
C VAL A 156 14.36 10.49 8.32
N GLY A 157 15.35 11.31 8.61
CA GLY A 157 15.71 12.43 7.73
C GLY A 157 16.16 11.95 6.35
N PRO A 158 15.87 12.68 5.27
CA PRO A 158 16.21 12.25 3.90
C PRO A 158 17.73 12.12 3.68
N ASN A 159 18.56 12.80 4.48
CA ASN A 159 20.02 12.70 4.45
C ASN A 159 20.58 11.32 4.86
N TYR A 160 19.73 10.46 5.46
CA TYR A 160 20.09 9.07 5.77
C TYR A 160 19.84 8.11 4.60
N LEU A 161 19.11 8.52 3.57
CA LEU A 161 18.87 7.74 2.36
C LEU A 161 19.99 8.01 1.33
N LYS A 162 21.17 7.42 1.52
CA LYS A 162 22.36 7.75 0.72
C LYS A 162 22.51 6.93 -0.55
N ASN A 163 22.16 5.63 -0.50
CA ASN A 163 22.34 4.69 -1.59
C ASN A 163 20.96 4.18 -2.01
N ILE A 164 20.49 4.60 -3.16
CA ILE A 164 19.18 4.21 -3.68
C ILE A 164 19.37 3.29 -4.88
N PHE A 165 18.80 2.09 -4.78
CA PHE A 165 18.82 1.08 -5.83
C PHE A 165 17.45 1.01 -6.47
N GLY A 166 17.38 1.22 -7.78
CA GLY A 166 16.18 0.99 -8.57
C GLY A 166 16.20 -0.42 -9.17
N VAL A 167 15.16 -1.20 -8.89
CA VAL A 167 14.98 -2.53 -9.49
C VAL A 167 13.98 -2.41 -10.62
N VAL A 168 14.36 -2.88 -11.80
CA VAL A 168 13.57 -2.81 -13.03
C VAL A 168 13.50 -4.20 -13.66
N LYS A 169 12.30 -4.65 -14.05
CA LYS A 169 12.16 -5.86 -14.87
C LYS A 169 12.62 -5.59 -16.31
N ALA A 170 13.03 -6.63 -17.01
CA ALA A 170 13.37 -6.55 -18.45
C ALA A 170 12.15 -6.30 -19.36
N TYR A 171 10.95 -6.37 -18.82
CA TYR A 171 9.66 -6.06 -19.47
C TYR A 171 8.75 -5.36 -18.49
N ALA A 172 7.64 -4.77 -18.95
CA ALA A 172 6.70 -4.07 -18.10
C ALA A 172 5.49 -4.94 -17.74
N THR A 173 4.95 -4.72 -16.54
CA THR A 173 3.70 -5.37 -16.09
C THR A 173 2.81 -4.36 -15.39
N ARG A 174 1.48 -4.58 -15.49
CA ARG A 174 0.50 -3.76 -14.79
C ARG A 174 -0.65 -4.61 -14.26
N VAL A 175 -1.11 -4.31 -13.05
CA VAL A 175 -2.35 -4.87 -12.49
C VAL A 175 -3.44 -3.79 -12.53
N GLY A 176 -4.65 -4.17 -12.98
CA GLY A 176 -5.79 -3.25 -13.03
C GLY A 176 -5.79 -2.33 -14.25
N ALA A 177 -6.62 -1.31 -14.18
CA ALA A 177 -6.81 -0.33 -15.24
C ALA A 177 -5.65 0.70 -15.31
N GLY A 178 -5.74 1.61 -16.27
CA GLY A 178 -4.78 2.68 -16.46
C GLY A 178 -3.91 2.51 -17.71
N PRO A 179 -3.13 3.56 -18.05
CA PRO A 179 -2.35 3.59 -19.27
C PRO A 179 -1.23 2.56 -19.26
N PHE A 180 -1.00 1.92 -20.41
CA PHE A 180 0.09 0.97 -20.63
C PHE A 180 0.51 1.03 -22.11
N PRO A 181 1.27 2.03 -22.54
CA PRO A 181 1.58 2.28 -23.94
C PRO A 181 2.28 1.13 -24.66
N THR A 182 3.10 0.35 -23.94
CA THR A 182 3.87 -0.77 -24.49
C THR A 182 3.19 -2.12 -24.32
N GLU A 183 1.90 -2.14 -23.89
CA GLU A 183 1.15 -3.37 -23.68
C GLU A 183 1.09 -4.24 -24.93
N GLN A 184 1.25 -5.54 -24.76
CA GLN A 184 1.16 -6.54 -25.81
C GLN A 184 -0.11 -7.37 -25.63
N LEU A 185 -1.10 -7.13 -26.52
CA LEU A 185 -2.39 -7.85 -26.54
C LEU A 185 -2.36 -9.01 -27.55
N ASN A 186 -1.22 -9.68 -27.67
CA ASN A 186 -0.95 -10.73 -28.62
C ASN A 186 -0.27 -11.93 -27.95
N GLU A 187 0.16 -12.90 -28.75
CA GLU A 187 0.84 -14.12 -28.27
C GLU A 187 2.10 -13.80 -27.44
N ILE A 188 2.85 -12.74 -27.78
CA ILE A 188 4.03 -12.32 -27.02
C ILE A 188 3.65 -11.88 -25.60
N GLY A 189 2.56 -11.12 -25.47
CA GLY A 189 2.06 -10.73 -24.16
C GLY A 189 1.62 -11.91 -23.30
N GLU A 190 1.01 -12.92 -23.92
CA GLU A 190 0.60 -14.15 -23.24
C GLU A 190 1.82 -15.00 -22.84
N GLU A 191 2.82 -15.08 -23.68
CA GLU A 191 4.08 -15.77 -23.39
C GLU A 191 4.80 -15.10 -22.21
N LEU A 192 4.95 -13.77 -22.23
CA LEU A 192 5.52 -13.00 -21.10
C LEU A 192 4.78 -13.26 -19.80
N ARG A 193 3.44 -13.33 -19.83
CA ARG A 193 2.62 -13.61 -18.67
C ARG A 193 2.85 -15.00 -18.13
N THR A 194 2.85 -15.99 -19.01
CA THR A 194 2.94 -17.42 -18.64
C THR A 194 4.34 -17.77 -18.14
N LEU A 195 5.38 -17.45 -18.92
CA LEU A 195 6.79 -17.74 -18.56
C LEU A 195 7.26 -16.89 -17.37
N GLY A 196 6.79 -15.64 -17.30
CA GLY A 196 7.10 -14.74 -16.19
C GLY A 196 6.27 -14.97 -14.93
N HIS A 197 5.33 -15.93 -14.93
CA HIS A 197 4.40 -16.17 -13.81
C HIS A 197 3.70 -14.89 -13.35
N GLU A 198 3.27 -14.04 -14.31
CA GLU A 198 2.74 -12.70 -14.04
C GLU A 198 1.27 -12.76 -13.59
N PHE A 199 1.09 -13.23 -12.36
CA PHE A 199 -0.19 -13.29 -11.67
C PHE A 199 -0.10 -12.58 -10.31
N GLY A 200 -1.20 -12.00 -9.87
CA GLY A 200 -1.26 -11.33 -8.56
C GLY A 200 -1.10 -12.35 -7.43
N THR A 201 -0.12 -12.14 -6.56
CA THR A 201 0.19 -13.08 -5.45
C THR A 201 -1.00 -13.33 -4.53
N VAL A 202 -1.83 -12.31 -4.28
CA VAL A 202 -2.98 -12.38 -3.37
C VAL A 202 -4.27 -12.76 -4.12
N THR A 203 -4.45 -12.24 -5.33
CA THR A 203 -5.73 -12.35 -6.07
C THR A 203 -5.69 -13.38 -7.18
N GLY A 204 -4.53 -13.92 -7.53
CA GLY A 204 -4.35 -14.79 -8.71
C GLY A 204 -4.65 -14.09 -10.05
N ARG A 205 -4.91 -12.80 -10.05
CA ARG A 205 -5.36 -12.04 -11.20
C ARG A 205 -4.24 -11.92 -12.23
N PRO A 206 -4.48 -12.20 -13.52
CA PRO A 206 -3.46 -12.08 -14.56
C PRO A 206 -3.03 -10.61 -14.68
N ARG A 207 -1.73 -10.39 -14.75
CA ARG A 207 -1.17 -9.08 -15.02
C ARG A 207 -1.17 -8.82 -16.51
N ARG A 208 -1.38 -7.56 -16.88
CA ARG A 208 -1.12 -7.05 -18.22
C ARG A 208 0.40 -6.99 -18.42
N THR A 209 0.89 -7.38 -19.58
CA THR A 209 2.32 -7.51 -19.91
C THR A 209 2.64 -6.73 -21.16
N GLY A 210 3.87 -6.23 -21.27
CA GLY A 210 4.31 -5.47 -22.42
C GLY A 210 5.81 -5.20 -22.42
N TRP A 211 6.30 -4.54 -23.47
CA TRP A 211 7.72 -4.21 -23.58
C TRP A 211 8.15 -3.23 -22.50
N LEU A 212 9.45 -3.28 -22.17
CA LEU A 212 10.07 -2.30 -21.28
C LEU A 212 9.91 -0.88 -21.86
N ASP A 213 9.36 0.02 -21.06
CA ASP A 213 9.22 1.43 -21.40
C ASP A 213 10.39 2.23 -20.80
N LEU A 214 11.38 2.54 -21.64
CA LEU A 214 12.56 3.27 -21.20
C LEU A 214 12.27 4.72 -20.79
N MET A 215 11.18 5.33 -21.27
CA MET A 215 10.78 6.66 -20.84
C MET A 215 10.28 6.62 -19.40
N VAL A 216 9.51 5.59 -19.05
CA VAL A 216 9.07 5.34 -17.66
C VAL A 216 10.27 5.05 -16.76
N VAL A 217 11.23 4.24 -17.23
CA VAL A 217 12.45 3.95 -16.45
C VAL A 217 13.26 5.23 -16.21
N LYS A 218 13.44 6.06 -17.23
CA LYS A 218 14.15 7.35 -17.10
C LYS A 218 13.45 8.30 -16.13
N TYR A 219 12.12 8.39 -16.22
CA TYR A 219 11.32 9.19 -15.28
C TYR A 219 11.45 8.67 -13.85
N ALA A 220 11.30 7.37 -13.64
CA ALA A 220 11.41 6.74 -12.35
C ALA A 220 12.82 6.93 -11.74
N ALA A 221 13.87 6.82 -12.55
CA ALA A 221 15.23 7.06 -12.12
C ALA A 221 15.44 8.50 -11.62
N GLY A 222 14.96 9.48 -12.37
CA GLY A 222 15.04 10.89 -11.98
C GLY A 222 14.28 11.19 -10.70
N LEU A 223 13.09 10.63 -10.53
CA LEU A 223 12.24 10.84 -9.36
C LEU A 223 12.83 10.21 -8.07
N ASN A 224 13.46 9.05 -8.20
CA ASN A 224 14.03 8.33 -7.07
C ASN A 224 15.51 8.65 -6.80
N LEU A 225 16.13 9.52 -7.59
CA LEU A 225 17.57 9.80 -7.53
C LEU A 225 18.41 8.51 -7.57
N SER A 226 17.93 7.49 -8.31
CA SER A 226 18.58 6.20 -8.39
C SER A 226 19.90 6.32 -9.15
N LEU A 227 21.00 6.01 -8.49
CA LEU A 227 22.34 6.01 -9.07
C LEU A 227 22.68 4.68 -9.75
N ILE A 228 21.96 3.61 -9.38
CA ILE A 228 22.21 2.25 -9.87
C ILE A 228 20.88 1.61 -10.23
N HIS A 229 20.81 1.03 -11.44
CA HIS A 229 19.68 0.26 -11.94
C HIS A 229 20.07 -1.20 -12.04
N ILE A 230 19.30 -2.07 -11.38
CA ILE A 230 19.45 -3.51 -11.50
C ILE A 230 18.25 -4.03 -12.30
N SER A 231 18.53 -4.65 -13.43
CA SER A 231 17.54 -5.40 -14.19
C SER A 231 17.41 -6.79 -13.59
N GLU A 232 16.24 -7.14 -13.09
CA GLU A 232 15.97 -8.52 -12.64
C GLU A 232 15.48 -9.35 -13.84
N PRO A 233 16.12 -10.50 -14.12
CA PRO A 233 15.49 -11.53 -14.89
C PRO A 233 14.25 -12.06 -14.12
N THR A 234 13.27 -12.54 -14.86
CA THR A 234 12.11 -13.22 -14.26
C THR A 234 12.58 -14.28 -13.28
N ARG A 235 12.01 -14.27 -12.08
CA ARG A 235 12.24 -15.38 -11.13
C ARG A 235 11.73 -16.68 -11.76
N PRO A 236 12.52 -17.78 -11.70
CA PRO A 236 12.06 -19.09 -12.16
C PRO A 236 10.86 -19.58 -11.37
#